data_c18b3770fb6a2c2db261b374cbb7d62e
#
_entry.id   c18b3770fb6a2c2db261b374cbb7d62e
#
_cell.length_a   1.000
_cell.length_b   1.000
_cell.length_c   1.000
_cell.angle_alpha   90.00
_cell.angle_beta   90.00
_cell.angle_gamma   90.00
#
_symmetry.space_group_name_H-M   'P 1'
#
loop_
_entity.id
_entity.type
_entity.pdbx_description
1 polymer ?
#
loop_
_entity_poly.entity_id
_entity_poly.type
_entity_poly.pdbx_seq_one_letter_code
_entity_poly.pdbx_strand_id
1 'polypeptide(L)'
;MPFHPDNLLLDHHLDRLEAADLADHVAHVLCTRGRLDFTFDGRPFALQAGETMIIVVRNLLEDLRPSADFAGMCVYVKPDFLERCTPRSNYGIRGSLALYACPVMQPDAARFEQLKADFLQIERRLMDVGNHFREDLLVCATQMMFLDYFDIHTSLNGLVHISLQDNDLMMRFMQLLERSDYVKHREVGYYADLLCVTPKYLSEVCKSVSGRTANYWITRFTTIHLRRLLREKKMFFTEITYLFEFSSAAYFSRFVQKHLGMPPSAFRE
;
A
#
# COMPACT_ATOMS: atom_id res chain seq x y z
N MET A 1 -2.94 -1.05 24.95
CA MET A 1 -1.47 -1.03 25.09
C MET A 1 -1.03 0.42 25.04
N PRO A 2 0.00 0.84 25.79
CA PRO A 2 0.47 2.22 25.71
C PRO A 2 0.99 2.53 24.31
N PHE A 3 0.83 3.80 23.89
CA PHE A 3 1.31 4.28 22.60
C PHE A 3 2.84 4.09 22.47
N HIS A 4 3.27 3.34 21.47
CA HIS A 4 4.68 3.21 21.18
C HIS A 4 5.07 4.30 20.16
N PRO A 5 6.16 5.04 20.37
CA PRO A 5 6.57 6.12 19.46
C PRO A 5 6.70 5.69 17.99
N ASP A 6 7.05 4.42 17.74
CA ASP A 6 7.20 3.87 16.39
C ASP A 6 5.87 3.59 15.67
N ASN A 7 4.72 3.71 16.35
CA ASN A 7 3.42 3.43 15.74
C ASN A 7 3.01 4.49 14.71
N LEU A 8 3.43 5.72 14.94
CA LEU A 8 3.12 6.87 14.09
C LEU A 8 4.29 7.86 14.15
N LEU A 9 4.89 8.13 13.01
CA LEU A 9 6.02 9.04 12.87
C LEU A 9 5.70 10.11 11.85
N LEU A 10 6.23 11.32 12.04
CA LEU A 10 6.16 12.40 11.06
C LEU A 10 7.55 12.93 10.81
N ASP A 11 7.88 13.19 9.55
CA ASP A 11 9.15 13.76 9.11
C ASP A 11 8.90 14.78 7.98
N HIS A 12 9.74 15.76 7.86
CA HIS A 12 9.74 16.75 6.77
C HIS A 12 10.75 16.41 5.66
N HIS A 13 11.46 15.30 5.80
CA HIS A 13 12.47 14.82 4.86
C HIS A 13 12.06 13.49 4.24
N LEU A 14 12.56 13.22 3.02
CA LEU A 14 12.28 11.97 2.30
C LEU A 14 13.23 10.83 2.67
N ASP A 15 14.31 11.12 3.43
CA ASP A 15 15.40 10.17 3.70
C ASP A 15 14.91 8.87 4.35
N ARG A 16 13.82 8.94 5.13
CA ARG A 16 13.21 7.79 5.77
C ARG A 16 12.27 7.00 4.86
N LEU A 17 11.96 7.49 3.67
CA LEU A 17 11.16 6.70 2.70
C LEU A 17 11.84 5.40 2.29
N GLU A 18 13.16 5.32 2.32
CA GLU A 18 13.94 4.12 2.00
C GLU A 18 14.51 3.42 3.25
N ALA A 19 14.22 3.93 4.44
CA ALA A 19 14.74 3.39 5.68
C ALA A 19 14.20 1.99 5.99
N ALA A 20 15.09 1.06 6.32
CA ALA A 20 14.74 -0.34 6.55
C ALA A 20 13.89 -0.57 7.81
N ASP A 21 14.04 0.28 8.82
CA ASP A 21 13.27 0.26 10.07
C ASP A 21 11.79 0.64 9.86
N LEU A 22 11.47 1.33 8.76
CA LEU A 22 10.11 1.70 8.38
C LEU A 22 9.56 0.89 7.21
N ALA A 23 10.19 -0.21 6.83
CA ALA A 23 9.81 -1.00 5.65
C ALA A 23 8.39 -1.57 5.71
N ASP A 24 7.85 -1.80 6.91
CA ASP A 24 6.49 -2.28 7.16
C ASP A 24 5.45 -1.15 7.32
N HIS A 25 5.88 0.11 7.44
CA HIS A 25 4.97 1.24 7.62
C HIS A 25 4.36 1.69 6.29
N VAL A 26 3.08 2.06 6.33
CA VAL A 26 2.45 2.81 5.24
C VAL A 26 2.92 4.26 5.30
N ALA A 27 3.48 4.75 4.20
CA ALA A 27 3.94 6.14 4.10
C ALA A 27 2.90 7.00 3.37
N HIS A 28 2.52 8.10 4.01
CA HIS A 28 1.68 9.14 3.46
C HIS A 28 2.57 10.38 3.23
N VAL A 29 2.66 10.86 2.00
CA VAL A 29 3.54 11.97 1.63
C VAL A 29 2.75 13.10 1.03
N LEU A 30 2.95 14.30 1.54
CA LEU A 30 2.37 15.54 1.04
C LEU A 30 3.49 16.40 0.44
N CYS A 31 3.39 16.77 -0.84
CA CYS A 31 4.34 17.65 -1.48
C CYS A 31 3.84 19.10 -1.45
N THR A 32 4.54 19.99 -0.74
CA THR A 32 4.16 21.40 -0.61
C THR A 32 4.94 22.31 -1.56
N ARG A 33 6.12 21.86 -2.03
CA ARG A 33 6.95 22.59 -2.99
C ARG A 33 7.85 21.63 -3.75
N GLY A 34 8.23 22.00 -4.98
CA GLY A 34 9.13 21.24 -5.81
C GLY A 34 8.48 19.99 -6.39
N ARG A 35 9.30 18.97 -6.62
CA ARG A 35 8.91 17.74 -7.31
C ARG A 35 9.74 16.56 -6.78
N LEU A 36 9.13 15.38 -6.72
CA LEU A 36 9.80 14.11 -6.51
C LEU A 36 9.51 13.19 -7.69
N ASP A 37 10.54 12.87 -8.48
CA ASP A 37 10.47 11.81 -9.48
C ASP A 37 10.84 10.48 -8.83
N PHE A 38 10.14 9.42 -9.17
CA PHE A 38 10.38 8.08 -8.61
C PHE A 38 9.84 6.98 -9.52
N THR A 39 10.28 5.77 -9.27
CA THR A 39 9.74 4.57 -9.91
C THR A 39 8.86 3.82 -8.90
N PHE A 40 7.65 3.42 -9.31
CA PHE A 40 6.77 2.58 -8.52
C PHE A 40 6.30 1.38 -9.35
N ASP A 41 6.62 0.18 -8.89
CA ASP A 41 6.35 -1.07 -9.60
C ASP A 41 6.95 -1.09 -11.03
N GLY A 42 8.15 -0.52 -11.18
CA GLY A 42 8.84 -0.44 -12.47
C GLY A 42 8.26 0.59 -13.45
N ARG A 43 7.35 1.48 -12.99
CA ARG A 43 6.77 2.56 -13.79
C ARG A 43 7.21 3.92 -13.24
N PRO A 44 7.54 4.88 -14.12
CA PRO A 44 7.88 6.22 -13.66
C PRO A 44 6.65 6.97 -13.17
N PHE A 45 6.81 7.67 -12.06
CA PHE A 45 5.84 8.59 -11.47
C PHE A 45 6.52 9.89 -11.07
N ALA A 46 5.71 10.91 -10.85
CA ALA A 46 6.13 12.15 -10.24
C ALA A 46 5.10 12.59 -9.20
N LEU A 47 5.57 13.16 -8.11
CA LEU A 47 4.77 13.85 -7.10
C LEU A 47 5.14 15.33 -7.17
N GLN A 48 4.18 16.21 -7.41
CA GLN A 48 4.38 17.65 -7.58
C GLN A 48 3.78 18.43 -6.40
N ALA A 49 4.16 19.69 -6.27
CA ALA A 49 3.55 20.59 -5.30
C ALA A 49 2.01 20.62 -5.47
N GLY A 50 1.28 20.45 -4.37
CA GLY A 50 -0.18 20.31 -4.36
C GLY A 50 -0.69 18.89 -4.54
N GLU A 51 0.21 17.90 -4.65
CA GLU A 51 -0.14 16.49 -4.76
C GLU A 51 0.23 15.72 -3.49
N THR A 52 -0.35 14.55 -3.35
CA THR A 52 -0.08 13.62 -2.26
C THR A 52 0.13 12.20 -2.80
N MET A 53 0.88 11.38 -2.08
CA MET A 53 1.01 9.95 -2.39
C MET A 53 0.90 9.09 -1.14
N ILE A 54 0.41 7.87 -1.31
CA ILE A 54 0.38 6.84 -0.27
C ILE A 54 1.10 5.60 -0.77
N ILE A 55 2.12 5.18 -0.06
CA ILE A 55 2.91 3.99 -0.36
C ILE A 55 2.56 2.90 0.64
N VAL A 56 1.72 1.96 0.22
CA VAL A 56 1.32 0.79 1.02
C VAL A 56 2.31 -0.36 0.92
N VAL A 57 3.11 -0.40 -0.15
CA VAL A 57 4.11 -1.44 -0.41
C VAL A 57 5.43 -0.78 -0.76
N ARG A 58 6.27 -0.60 0.25
CA ARG A 58 7.53 0.14 0.16
C ARG A 58 8.51 -0.44 -0.86
N ASN A 59 8.60 -1.76 -0.98
CA ASN A 59 9.51 -2.41 -1.91
C ASN A 59 9.14 -2.27 -3.40
N LEU A 60 8.04 -1.56 -3.71
CA LEU A 60 7.71 -1.14 -5.07
C LEU A 60 8.23 0.26 -5.41
N LEU A 61 8.67 1.02 -4.39
CA LEU A 61 9.21 2.36 -4.53
C LEU A 61 10.72 2.31 -4.80
N GLU A 62 11.19 3.02 -5.80
CA GLU A 62 12.57 2.99 -6.28
C GLU A 62 12.97 4.33 -6.90
N ASP A 63 14.27 4.58 -6.99
CA ASP A 63 14.85 5.71 -7.74
C ASP A 63 14.29 7.07 -7.33
N LEU A 64 14.21 7.36 -6.02
CA LEU A 64 13.73 8.64 -5.53
C LEU A 64 14.70 9.77 -5.93
N ARG A 65 14.18 10.77 -6.64
CA ARG A 65 14.94 11.94 -7.13
C ARG A 65 14.17 13.21 -6.83
N PRO A 66 14.33 13.77 -5.62
CA PRO A 66 13.73 15.04 -5.29
C PRO A 66 14.41 16.19 -6.04
N SER A 67 13.64 17.20 -6.44
CA SER A 67 14.20 18.49 -6.89
C SER A 67 14.90 19.20 -5.73
N ALA A 68 15.82 20.10 -6.04
CA ALA A 68 16.60 20.82 -5.03
C ALA A 68 15.76 21.68 -4.07
N ASP A 69 14.56 22.06 -4.51
CA ASP A 69 13.60 22.87 -3.73
C ASP A 69 12.47 22.03 -3.14
N PHE A 70 12.57 20.70 -3.18
CA PHE A 70 11.52 19.83 -2.64
C PHE A 70 11.26 20.14 -1.16
N ALA A 71 9.98 20.32 -0.84
CA ALA A 71 9.51 20.42 0.53
C ALA A 71 8.19 19.65 0.68
N GLY A 72 8.05 18.95 1.79
CA GLY A 72 6.88 18.12 2.04
C GLY A 72 6.80 17.63 3.47
N MET A 73 5.83 16.78 3.73
CA MET A 73 5.62 16.12 5.02
C MET A 73 5.37 14.64 4.77
N CYS A 74 5.96 13.79 5.60
CA CYS A 74 5.80 12.34 5.52
C CYS A 74 5.23 11.82 6.84
N VAL A 75 4.10 11.14 6.81
CA VAL A 75 3.52 10.42 7.94
C VAL A 75 3.67 8.93 7.70
N TYR A 76 4.31 8.24 8.63
CA TYR A 76 4.53 6.80 8.59
C TYR A 76 3.65 6.13 9.63
N VAL A 77 2.80 5.21 9.21
CA VAL A 77 1.81 4.54 10.05
C VAL A 77 2.09 3.05 10.08
N LYS A 78 2.35 2.52 11.27
CA LYS A 78 2.55 1.07 11.47
C LYS A 78 1.24 0.29 11.25
N PRO A 79 1.28 -0.94 10.72
CA PRO A 79 0.06 -1.72 10.41
C PRO A 79 -0.92 -1.84 11.57
N ASP A 80 -0.46 -2.17 12.79
CA ASP A 80 -1.33 -2.30 13.96
C ASP A 80 -2.02 -0.98 14.33
N PHE A 81 -1.33 0.15 14.17
CA PHE A 81 -1.90 1.47 14.42
C PHE A 81 -2.83 1.91 13.27
N LEU A 82 -2.47 1.55 12.03
CA LEU A 82 -3.30 1.77 10.85
C LEU A 82 -4.68 1.11 11.00
N GLU A 83 -4.73 -0.15 11.48
CA GLU A 83 -5.99 -0.86 11.71
C GLU A 83 -6.88 -0.13 12.72
N ARG A 84 -6.30 0.41 13.80
CA ARG A 84 -7.02 1.19 14.82
C ARG A 84 -7.56 2.51 14.31
N CYS A 85 -6.84 3.15 13.36
CA CYS A 85 -7.21 4.45 12.81
C CYS A 85 -8.09 4.34 11.57
N THR A 86 -8.18 3.18 10.92
CA THR A 86 -8.96 3.02 9.70
C THR A 86 -10.44 3.18 9.97
N PRO A 87 -11.12 4.16 9.32
CA PRO A 87 -12.55 4.35 9.49
C PRO A 87 -13.34 3.11 9.04
N ARG A 88 -14.38 2.76 9.77
CA ARG A 88 -15.33 1.71 9.36
C ARG A 88 -16.19 2.23 8.20
N SER A 89 -15.65 2.20 7.01
CA SER A 89 -16.27 2.69 5.79
C SER A 89 -16.18 1.63 4.70
N ASN A 90 -17.26 1.40 3.98
CA ASN A 90 -17.27 0.51 2.79
C ASN A 90 -16.39 1.04 1.65
N TYR A 91 -15.92 2.27 1.75
CA TYR A 91 -15.09 2.91 0.74
C TYR A 91 -13.60 2.60 0.91
N GLY A 92 -13.13 2.39 2.13
CA GLY A 92 -11.69 2.25 2.46
C GLY A 92 -10.96 1.19 1.66
N ILE A 93 -11.57 0.02 1.48
CA ILE A 93 -10.93 -1.08 0.72
C ILE A 93 -10.65 -0.70 -0.73
N ARG A 94 -11.58 -0.03 -1.41
CA ARG A 94 -11.39 0.38 -2.81
C ARG A 94 -10.26 1.39 -2.97
N GLY A 95 -10.21 2.39 -2.09
CA GLY A 95 -9.13 3.37 -2.05
C GLY A 95 -7.78 2.71 -1.85
N SER A 96 -7.67 1.83 -0.86
CA SER A 96 -6.44 1.09 -0.57
C SER A 96 -5.98 0.23 -1.75
N LEU A 97 -6.90 -0.44 -2.43
CA LEU A 97 -6.58 -1.28 -3.59
C LEU A 97 -6.10 -0.48 -4.81
N ALA A 98 -6.61 0.75 -4.99
CA ALA A 98 -6.16 1.64 -6.07
C ALA A 98 -4.68 2.02 -5.90
N LEU A 99 -4.18 2.15 -4.67
CA LEU A 99 -2.79 2.50 -4.36
C LEU A 99 -1.76 1.47 -4.83
N TYR A 100 -2.16 0.22 -5.02
CA TYR A 100 -1.27 -0.80 -5.62
C TYR A 100 -0.95 -0.54 -7.10
N ALA A 101 -1.73 0.30 -7.78
CA ALA A 101 -1.53 0.63 -9.19
C ALA A 101 -1.04 2.07 -9.39
N CYS A 102 -1.55 3.00 -8.60
CA CYS A 102 -1.20 4.42 -8.67
C CYS A 102 -1.14 5.01 -7.25
N PRO A 103 0.06 5.29 -6.73
CA PRO A 103 0.19 5.80 -5.38
C PRO A 103 -0.07 7.31 -5.26
N VAL A 104 -0.07 8.05 -6.39
CA VAL A 104 -0.21 9.52 -6.42
C VAL A 104 -1.66 9.92 -6.59
N MET A 105 -2.08 10.93 -5.85
CA MET A 105 -3.38 11.59 -5.97
C MET A 105 -3.19 13.09 -6.13
N GLN A 106 -4.02 13.70 -6.98
CA GLN A 106 -4.03 15.13 -7.27
C GLN A 106 -5.34 15.76 -6.79
N PRO A 107 -5.43 16.14 -5.51
CA PRO A 107 -6.60 16.83 -4.98
C PRO A 107 -6.74 18.23 -5.56
N ASP A 108 -7.92 18.80 -5.47
CA ASP A 108 -8.06 20.25 -5.65
C ASP A 108 -7.41 21.04 -4.49
N ALA A 109 -7.25 22.35 -4.66
CA ALA A 109 -6.56 23.20 -3.70
C ALA A 109 -7.20 23.18 -2.29
N ALA A 110 -8.54 23.12 -2.22
CA ALA A 110 -9.24 23.11 -0.94
C ALA A 110 -8.99 21.81 -0.17
N ARG A 111 -9.08 20.66 -0.85
CA ARG A 111 -8.78 19.34 -0.27
C ARG A 111 -7.31 19.19 0.10
N PHE A 112 -6.42 19.75 -0.70
CA PHE A 112 -4.99 19.75 -0.39
C PHE A 112 -4.68 20.51 0.90
N GLU A 113 -5.23 21.72 1.07
CA GLU A 113 -5.01 22.51 2.30
C GLU A 113 -5.67 21.86 3.53
N GLN A 114 -6.82 21.19 3.36
CA GLN A 114 -7.43 20.40 4.44
C GLN A 114 -6.51 19.23 4.85
N LEU A 115 -6.04 18.45 3.90
CA LEU A 115 -5.13 17.34 4.17
C LEU A 115 -3.83 17.82 4.84
N LYS A 116 -3.29 18.96 4.42
CA LYS A 116 -2.13 19.59 5.04
C LYS A 116 -2.40 19.98 6.50
N ALA A 117 -3.59 20.48 6.79
CA ALA A 117 -4.01 20.77 8.17
C ALA A 117 -4.04 19.51 9.04
N ASP A 118 -4.45 18.36 8.49
CA ASP A 118 -4.42 17.08 9.21
C ASP A 118 -3.00 16.64 9.54
N PHE A 119 -2.05 16.75 8.59
CA PHE A 119 -0.64 16.45 8.85
C PHE A 119 -0.07 17.33 9.97
N LEU A 120 -0.35 18.64 9.94
CA LEU A 120 0.07 19.57 11.00
C LEU A 120 -0.61 19.25 12.35
N GLN A 121 -1.86 18.79 12.33
CA GLN A 121 -2.56 18.35 13.52
C GLN A 121 -1.91 17.11 14.14
N ILE A 122 -1.55 16.11 13.31
CA ILE A 122 -0.81 14.92 13.76
C ILE A 122 0.53 15.33 14.37
N GLU A 123 1.30 16.19 13.69
CA GLU A 123 2.57 16.71 14.18
C GLU A 123 2.44 17.34 15.57
N ARG A 124 1.48 18.25 15.72
CA ARG A 124 1.20 18.91 17.01
C ARG A 124 0.89 17.90 18.12
N ARG A 125 0.11 16.84 17.81
CA ARG A 125 -0.24 15.79 18.79
C ARG A 125 0.95 14.88 19.11
N LEU A 126 1.84 14.65 18.16
CA LEU A 126 3.08 13.92 18.41
C LEU A 126 4.02 14.65 19.37
N MET A 127 4.00 15.99 19.34
CA MET A 127 4.81 16.83 20.24
C MET A 127 4.20 16.99 21.63
N ASP A 128 2.89 16.78 21.80
CA ASP A 128 2.16 16.97 23.06
C ASP A 128 2.31 15.75 23.98
N VAL A 129 3.53 15.48 24.43
CA VAL A 129 3.90 14.28 25.21
C VAL A 129 3.27 14.25 26.61
N GLY A 130 2.90 15.40 27.16
CA GLY A 130 2.29 15.53 28.48
C GLY A 130 0.78 15.28 28.53
N ASN A 131 0.13 15.11 27.38
CA ASN A 131 -1.32 14.91 27.31
C ASN A 131 -1.71 13.48 27.68
N HIS A 132 -2.57 13.31 28.68
CA HIS A 132 -3.02 12.01 29.13
C HIS A 132 -3.83 11.21 28.09
N PHE A 133 -4.46 11.90 27.13
CA PHE A 133 -5.24 11.32 26.02
C PHE A 133 -4.51 11.41 24.69
N ARG A 134 -3.18 11.57 24.70
CA ARG A 134 -2.37 11.74 23.50
C ARG A 134 -2.59 10.65 22.46
N GLU A 135 -2.65 9.40 22.90
CA GLU A 135 -2.87 8.26 22.00
C GLU A 135 -4.24 8.33 21.33
N ASP A 136 -5.31 8.57 22.08
CA ASP A 136 -6.66 8.68 21.52
C ASP A 136 -6.77 9.87 20.55
N LEU A 137 -6.12 10.99 20.88
CA LEU A 137 -6.07 12.15 20.01
C LEU A 137 -5.29 11.88 18.72
N LEU A 138 -4.21 11.09 18.78
CA LEU A 138 -3.48 10.66 17.58
C LEU A 138 -4.32 9.72 16.71
N VAL A 139 -5.05 8.78 17.32
CA VAL A 139 -6.01 7.93 16.60
C VAL A 139 -7.07 8.78 15.90
N CYS A 140 -7.69 9.73 16.60
CA CYS A 140 -8.71 10.61 16.02
C CYS A 140 -8.14 11.47 14.87
N ALA A 141 -6.95 12.08 15.06
CA ALA A 141 -6.31 12.92 14.04
C ALA A 141 -5.95 12.09 12.79
N THR A 142 -5.39 10.89 12.97
CA THR A 142 -5.06 10.01 11.86
C THR A 142 -6.33 9.50 11.15
N GLN A 143 -7.40 9.24 11.90
CA GLN A 143 -8.69 8.86 11.32
C GLN A 143 -9.31 9.97 10.48
N MET A 144 -9.19 11.23 10.90
CA MET A 144 -9.62 12.40 10.11
C MET A 144 -8.85 12.47 8.79
N MET A 145 -7.53 12.37 8.84
CA MET A 145 -6.67 12.32 7.65
C MET A 145 -7.12 11.21 6.68
N PHE A 146 -7.48 10.02 7.17
CA PHE A 146 -7.96 8.94 6.31
C PHE A 146 -9.32 9.23 5.68
N LEU A 147 -10.23 9.89 6.39
CA LEU A 147 -11.53 10.31 5.84
C LEU A 147 -11.34 11.35 4.73
N ASP A 148 -10.40 12.29 4.91
CA ASP A 148 -10.08 13.27 3.88
C ASP A 148 -9.39 12.62 2.67
N TYR A 149 -8.54 11.61 2.85
CA TYR A 149 -8.06 10.79 1.74
C TYR A 149 -9.19 10.04 1.01
N PHE A 150 -10.21 9.55 1.73
CA PHE A 150 -11.37 8.91 1.10
C PHE A 150 -12.18 9.91 0.29
N ASP A 151 -12.36 11.15 0.76
CA ASP A 151 -13.02 12.22 0.01
C ASP A 151 -12.23 12.60 -1.24
N ILE A 152 -10.91 12.76 -1.14
CA ILE A 152 -10.02 13.00 -2.28
C ILE A 152 -10.18 11.87 -3.32
N HIS A 153 -10.04 10.61 -2.89
CA HIS A 153 -10.15 9.47 -3.81
C HIS A 153 -11.55 9.39 -4.45
N THR A 154 -12.60 9.71 -3.70
CA THR A 154 -13.98 9.74 -4.20
C THR A 154 -14.17 10.84 -5.24
N SER A 155 -13.61 12.02 -5.00
CA SER A 155 -13.70 13.13 -5.94
C SER A 155 -13.01 12.84 -7.28
N LEU A 156 -11.92 12.07 -7.25
CA LEU A 156 -11.15 11.70 -8.45
C LEU A 156 -11.75 10.52 -9.22
N ASN A 157 -12.38 9.56 -8.53
CA ASN A 157 -12.78 8.27 -9.10
C ASN A 157 -14.30 8.01 -9.06
N GLY A 158 -15.07 8.94 -8.49
CA GLY A 158 -16.50 8.79 -8.27
C GLY A 158 -16.84 7.86 -7.10
N LEU A 159 -18.02 8.09 -6.53
CA LEU A 159 -18.56 7.24 -5.48
C LEU A 159 -19.16 5.97 -6.11
N VAL A 160 -18.65 4.81 -5.74
CA VAL A 160 -19.22 3.52 -6.13
C VAL A 160 -19.82 2.86 -4.90
N HIS A 161 -21.09 2.55 -4.98
CA HIS A 161 -21.78 1.76 -3.95
C HIS A 161 -21.30 0.30 -3.99
N ILE A 162 -20.65 -0.13 -2.92
CA ILE A 162 -20.25 -1.51 -2.69
C ILE A 162 -21.13 -2.03 -1.57
N SER A 163 -21.71 -3.21 -1.75
CA SER A 163 -22.50 -3.84 -0.69
C SER A 163 -21.62 -4.18 0.51
N LEU A 164 -22.20 -4.17 1.72
CA LEU A 164 -21.48 -4.58 2.93
C LEU A 164 -20.91 -6.00 2.79
N GLN A 165 -21.64 -6.89 2.16
CA GLN A 165 -21.25 -8.28 1.94
C GLN A 165 -20.05 -8.39 0.99
N ASP A 166 -20.06 -7.65 -0.14
CA ASP A 166 -18.94 -7.66 -1.09
C ASP A 166 -17.68 -7.04 -0.48
N ASN A 167 -17.86 -5.97 0.30
CA ASN A 167 -16.77 -5.33 1.03
C ASN A 167 -16.12 -6.29 2.05
N ASP A 168 -16.94 -6.98 2.87
CA ASP A 168 -16.46 -7.96 3.84
C ASP A 168 -15.74 -9.12 3.15
N LEU A 169 -16.32 -9.67 2.09
CA LEU A 169 -15.69 -10.75 1.33
C LEU A 169 -14.34 -10.33 0.74
N MET A 170 -14.27 -9.12 0.16
CA MET A 170 -13.02 -8.58 -0.38
C MET A 170 -11.97 -8.36 0.72
N MET A 171 -12.36 -7.80 1.87
CA MET A 171 -11.45 -7.62 3.01
C MET A 171 -10.89 -8.96 3.50
N ARG A 172 -11.74 -9.96 3.69
CA ARG A 172 -11.31 -11.31 4.12
C ARG A 172 -10.40 -11.96 3.09
N PHE A 173 -10.67 -11.78 1.80
CA PHE A 173 -9.78 -12.25 0.74
C PHE A 173 -8.40 -11.57 0.80
N MET A 174 -8.35 -10.25 0.98
CA MET A 174 -7.09 -9.51 1.12
C MET A 174 -6.30 -9.96 2.35
N GLN A 175 -6.95 -10.19 3.49
CA GLN A 175 -6.30 -10.74 4.69
C GLN A 175 -5.65 -12.11 4.45
N LEU A 176 -6.27 -13.00 3.65
CA LEU A 176 -5.65 -14.27 3.26
C LEU A 176 -4.40 -14.04 2.40
N LEU A 177 -4.41 -13.07 1.49
CA LEU A 177 -3.23 -12.71 0.71
C LEU A 177 -2.12 -12.12 1.60
N GLU A 178 -2.46 -11.29 2.58
CA GLU A 178 -1.49 -10.72 3.53
C GLU A 178 -0.82 -11.79 4.41
N ARG A 179 -1.48 -12.92 4.68
CA ARG A 179 -0.89 -14.09 5.33
C ARG A 179 0.13 -14.84 4.46
N SER A 180 0.28 -14.42 3.21
CA SER A 180 1.20 -15.02 2.23
C SER A 180 0.83 -16.45 1.78
N ASP A 181 -0.44 -16.82 1.87
CA ASP A 181 -0.94 -18.15 1.42
C ASP A 181 -0.63 -18.37 -0.08
N TYR A 182 -0.53 -17.30 -0.88
CA TYR A 182 -0.16 -17.35 -2.30
C TYR A 182 1.24 -17.94 -2.57
N VAL A 183 2.07 -18.04 -1.57
CA VAL A 183 3.40 -18.68 -1.71
C VAL A 183 3.22 -20.13 -2.15
N LYS A 184 2.26 -20.81 -1.56
CA LYS A 184 1.93 -22.22 -1.89
C LYS A 184 0.67 -22.38 -2.73
N HIS A 185 -0.33 -21.51 -2.52
CA HIS A 185 -1.65 -21.64 -3.12
C HIS A 185 -1.94 -20.44 -4.03
N ARG A 186 -1.82 -20.64 -5.35
CA ARG A 186 -2.06 -19.58 -6.35
C ARG A 186 -3.36 -19.75 -7.14
N GLU A 187 -4.11 -20.77 -6.83
CA GLU A 187 -5.40 -21.08 -7.46
C GLU A 187 -6.54 -20.34 -6.75
N VAL A 188 -7.44 -19.71 -7.49
CA VAL A 188 -8.61 -19.02 -6.94
C VAL A 188 -9.49 -19.96 -6.12
N GLY A 189 -9.54 -21.25 -6.48
CA GLY A 189 -10.31 -22.27 -5.79
C GLY A 189 -9.95 -22.37 -4.31
N TYR A 190 -8.67 -22.40 -3.97
CA TYR A 190 -8.20 -22.46 -2.58
C TYR A 190 -8.81 -21.33 -1.71
N TYR A 191 -8.76 -20.11 -2.19
CA TYR A 191 -9.31 -18.95 -1.46
C TYR A 191 -10.82 -18.98 -1.39
N ALA A 192 -11.47 -19.39 -2.48
CA ALA A 192 -12.92 -19.51 -2.54
C ALA A 192 -13.43 -20.54 -1.53
N ASP A 193 -12.76 -21.68 -1.39
CA ASP A 193 -13.08 -22.73 -0.41
C ASP A 193 -12.94 -22.19 1.02
N LEU A 194 -11.84 -21.51 1.35
CA LEU A 194 -11.63 -20.88 2.67
C LEU A 194 -12.69 -19.82 3.00
N LEU A 195 -13.19 -19.13 1.98
CA LEU A 195 -14.21 -18.08 2.13
C LEU A 195 -15.64 -18.61 2.01
N CYS A 196 -15.81 -19.91 1.78
CA CYS A 196 -17.11 -20.60 1.60
C CYS A 196 -17.94 -19.99 0.45
N VAL A 197 -17.28 -19.68 -0.67
CA VAL A 197 -17.91 -19.15 -1.89
C VAL A 197 -17.43 -19.90 -3.14
N THR A 198 -18.06 -19.67 -4.29
CA THR A 198 -17.55 -20.21 -5.55
C THR A 198 -16.39 -19.36 -6.11
N PRO A 199 -15.42 -19.95 -6.84
CA PRO A 199 -14.34 -19.21 -7.48
C PRO A 199 -14.83 -18.12 -8.43
N LYS A 200 -15.94 -18.37 -9.12
CA LYS A 200 -16.58 -17.39 -10.00
C LYS A 200 -17.09 -16.20 -9.21
N TYR A 201 -17.85 -16.43 -8.13
CA TYR A 201 -18.40 -15.37 -7.29
C TYR A 201 -17.29 -14.53 -6.65
N LEU A 202 -16.24 -15.17 -6.10
CA LEU A 202 -15.08 -14.45 -5.56
C LEU A 202 -14.46 -13.53 -6.61
N SER A 203 -14.28 -14.01 -7.85
CA SER A 203 -13.69 -13.21 -8.93
C SER A 203 -14.60 -12.06 -9.38
N GLU A 204 -15.92 -12.26 -9.36
CA GLU A 204 -16.91 -11.21 -9.67
C GLU A 204 -16.92 -10.12 -8.59
N VAL A 205 -16.90 -10.49 -7.31
CA VAL A 205 -16.80 -9.54 -6.19
C VAL A 205 -15.48 -8.75 -6.26
N CYS A 206 -14.35 -9.43 -6.43
CA CYS A 206 -13.08 -8.74 -6.62
C CYS A 206 -13.12 -7.73 -7.77
N LYS A 207 -13.73 -8.11 -8.90
CA LYS A 207 -13.85 -7.23 -10.06
C LYS A 207 -14.81 -6.05 -9.81
N SER A 208 -15.91 -6.28 -9.09
CA SER A 208 -16.84 -5.21 -8.71
C SER A 208 -16.19 -4.19 -7.80
N VAL A 209 -15.47 -4.66 -6.77
CA VAL A 209 -14.85 -3.80 -5.75
C VAL A 209 -13.60 -3.08 -6.28
N SER A 210 -12.71 -3.79 -6.98
CA SER A 210 -11.37 -3.30 -7.34
C SER A 210 -11.13 -3.08 -8.83
N GLY A 211 -12.08 -3.45 -9.69
CA GLY A 211 -11.89 -3.49 -11.14
C GLY A 211 -11.00 -4.65 -11.61
N ARG A 212 -10.55 -5.54 -10.72
CA ARG A 212 -9.62 -6.63 -10.99
C ARG A 212 -10.13 -7.95 -10.42
N THR A 213 -9.85 -9.07 -11.12
CA THR A 213 -10.26 -10.41 -10.69
C THR A 213 -9.45 -10.92 -9.48
N ALA A 214 -9.93 -11.96 -8.79
CA ALA A 214 -9.20 -12.62 -7.71
C ALA A 214 -7.83 -13.12 -8.16
N ASN A 215 -7.75 -13.75 -9.35
CA ASN A 215 -6.48 -14.22 -9.93
C ASN A 215 -5.46 -13.08 -10.15
N TYR A 216 -5.93 -11.89 -10.53
CA TYR A 216 -5.05 -10.72 -10.62
C TYR A 216 -4.42 -10.40 -9.27
N TRP A 217 -5.18 -10.39 -8.18
CA TRP A 217 -4.67 -10.07 -6.85
C TRP A 217 -3.71 -11.13 -6.32
N ILE A 218 -4.02 -12.42 -6.49
CA ILE A 218 -3.11 -13.51 -6.12
C ILE A 218 -1.77 -13.36 -6.87
N THR A 219 -1.83 -13.15 -8.19
CA THR A 219 -0.64 -12.92 -9.00
C THR A 219 0.11 -11.66 -8.56
N ARG A 220 -0.61 -10.59 -8.22
CA ARG A 220 -0.02 -9.33 -7.78
C ARG A 220 0.79 -9.49 -6.50
N PHE A 221 0.22 -10.12 -5.48
CA PHE A 221 0.94 -10.39 -4.22
C PHE A 221 2.12 -11.33 -4.44
N THR A 222 1.95 -12.37 -5.24
CA THR A 222 3.05 -13.28 -5.64
C THR A 222 4.20 -12.51 -6.27
N THR A 223 3.92 -11.63 -7.23
CA THR A 223 4.96 -10.87 -7.96
C THR A 223 5.66 -9.83 -7.11
N ILE A 224 4.93 -9.16 -6.21
CA ILE A 224 5.51 -8.24 -5.22
C ILE A 224 6.52 -8.97 -4.34
N HIS A 225 6.14 -10.13 -3.81
CA HIS A 225 7.02 -10.94 -2.95
C HIS A 225 8.23 -11.47 -3.72
N LEU A 226 8.02 -12.00 -4.92
CA LEU A 226 9.12 -12.47 -5.78
C LEU A 226 10.12 -11.36 -6.10
N ARG A 227 9.63 -10.15 -6.44
CA ARG A 227 10.50 -8.99 -6.71
C ARG A 227 11.38 -8.68 -5.52
N ARG A 228 10.82 -8.67 -4.30
CA ARG A 228 11.57 -8.47 -3.06
C ARG A 228 12.69 -9.49 -2.90
N LEU A 229 12.37 -10.79 -2.97
CA LEU A 229 13.37 -11.86 -2.78
C LEU A 229 14.46 -11.85 -3.86
N LEU A 230 14.10 -11.53 -5.10
CA LEU A 230 15.07 -11.42 -6.19
C LEU A 230 16.07 -10.29 -5.95
N ARG A 231 15.62 -9.14 -5.40
CA ARG A 231 16.47 -7.98 -5.12
C ARG A 231 17.30 -8.12 -3.86
N GLU A 232 16.77 -8.74 -2.82
CA GLU A 232 17.53 -8.99 -1.58
C GLU A 232 18.76 -9.86 -1.81
N LYS A 233 18.84 -10.61 -2.90
CA LYS A 233 19.97 -11.48 -3.31
C LYS A 233 20.37 -12.52 -2.25
N LYS A 234 19.58 -12.72 -1.19
CA LYS A 234 19.88 -13.62 -0.07
C LYS A 234 19.60 -15.10 -0.37
N MET A 235 18.69 -15.37 -1.31
CA MET A 235 18.28 -16.73 -1.68
C MET A 235 18.70 -17.07 -3.10
N PHE A 236 19.09 -18.32 -3.36
CA PHE A 236 19.31 -18.82 -4.73
C PHE A 236 17.97 -18.94 -5.49
N PHE A 237 18.01 -18.87 -6.82
CA PHE A 237 16.79 -19.03 -7.64
C PHE A 237 16.12 -20.38 -7.44
N THR A 238 16.91 -21.43 -7.18
CA THR A 238 16.40 -22.76 -6.84
C THR A 238 15.64 -22.77 -5.52
N GLU A 239 16.11 -22.06 -4.51
CA GLU A 239 15.45 -21.93 -3.22
C GLU A 239 14.13 -21.16 -3.34
N ILE A 240 14.11 -20.06 -4.13
CA ILE A 240 12.87 -19.31 -4.41
C ILE A 240 11.88 -20.19 -5.19
N THR A 241 12.36 -20.95 -6.18
CA THR A 241 11.54 -21.90 -6.94
C THR A 241 10.89 -22.95 -6.03
N TYR A 242 11.65 -23.48 -5.07
CA TYR A 242 11.16 -24.44 -4.10
C TYR A 242 10.20 -23.80 -3.09
N LEU A 243 10.55 -22.64 -2.54
CA LEU A 243 9.72 -21.91 -1.58
C LEU A 243 8.30 -21.65 -2.13
N PHE A 244 8.22 -21.24 -3.38
CA PHE A 244 6.94 -20.97 -4.06
C PHE A 244 6.33 -22.20 -4.74
N GLU A 245 6.89 -23.38 -4.53
CA GLU A 245 6.40 -24.63 -5.13
C GLU A 245 6.14 -24.51 -6.65
N PHE A 246 7.05 -23.85 -7.37
CA PHE A 246 7.01 -23.89 -8.83
C PHE A 246 7.42 -25.26 -9.34
N SER A 247 6.69 -25.78 -10.33
CA SER A 247 6.91 -27.11 -10.88
C SER A 247 8.31 -27.32 -11.52
N SER A 248 8.98 -26.22 -11.89
CA SER A 248 10.35 -26.23 -12.40
C SER A 248 10.98 -24.85 -12.40
N ALA A 249 12.32 -24.76 -12.41
CA ALA A 249 13.05 -23.50 -12.57
C ALA A 249 12.73 -22.81 -13.93
N ALA A 250 12.44 -23.58 -14.96
CA ALA A 250 12.02 -23.05 -16.25
C ALA A 250 10.64 -22.39 -16.19
N TYR A 251 9.70 -22.98 -15.45
CA TYR A 251 8.38 -22.36 -15.21
C TYR A 251 8.49 -21.11 -14.35
N PHE A 252 9.27 -21.15 -13.28
CA PHE A 252 9.59 -19.98 -12.46
C PHE A 252 10.15 -18.84 -13.29
N SER A 253 11.16 -19.09 -14.13
CA SER A 253 11.77 -18.07 -14.98
C SER A 253 10.77 -17.44 -15.96
N ARG A 254 9.92 -18.26 -16.60
CA ARG A 254 8.85 -17.79 -17.48
C ARG A 254 7.80 -16.97 -16.72
N PHE A 255 7.44 -17.38 -15.51
CA PHE A 255 6.50 -16.65 -14.67
C PHE A 255 7.05 -15.26 -14.32
N VAL A 256 8.30 -15.19 -13.85
CA VAL A 256 8.98 -13.92 -13.54
C VAL A 256 9.06 -13.03 -14.78
N GLN A 257 9.56 -13.55 -15.90
CA GLN A 257 9.64 -12.79 -17.16
C GLN A 257 8.27 -12.26 -17.61
N LYS A 258 7.23 -13.07 -17.52
CA LYS A 258 5.87 -12.70 -17.94
C LYS A 258 5.27 -11.59 -17.06
N HIS A 259 5.48 -11.67 -15.75
CA HIS A 259 4.77 -10.81 -14.80
C HIS A 259 5.61 -9.64 -14.27
N LEU A 260 6.95 -9.75 -14.30
CA LEU A 260 7.86 -8.69 -13.87
C LEU A 260 8.62 -8.03 -15.05
N GLY A 261 8.43 -8.52 -16.27
CA GLY A 261 8.96 -7.92 -17.49
C GLY A 261 10.41 -8.29 -17.83
N MET A 262 11.16 -8.90 -16.89
CA MET A 262 12.56 -9.28 -17.07
C MET A 262 12.87 -10.63 -16.43
N PRO A 263 13.92 -11.35 -16.86
CA PRO A 263 14.29 -12.62 -16.26
C PRO A 263 14.82 -12.46 -14.84
N PRO A 264 14.79 -13.53 -14.00
CA PRO A 264 15.28 -13.48 -12.61
C PRO A 264 16.73 -12.99 -12.49
N SER A 265 17.61 -13.28 -13.45
CA SER A 265 19.01 -12.84 -13.45
C SER A 265 19.15 -11.33 -13.50
N ALA A 266 18.32 -10.63 -14.26
CA ALA A 266 18.37 -9.18 -14.41
C ALA A 266 18.03 -8.41 -13.10
N PHE A 267 17.42 -9.06 -12.10
CA PHE A 267 17.21 -8.46 -10.78
C PHE A 267 18.46 -8.49 -9.89
N ARG A 268 19.54 -9.15 -10.34
CA ARG A 268 20.79 -9.34 -9.57
C ARG A 268 21.98 -8.64 -10.15
N GLU A 269 21.82 -8.09 -11.35
CA GLU A 269 22.79 -7.18 -11.97
C GLU A 269 22.67 -5.78 -11.34
#